data_b110006f4d990fe6c9454beab3354504
#
_entry.id   b110006f4d990fe6c9454beab3354504
#
_cell.length_a   1.000
_cell.length_b   1.000
_cell.length_c   1.000
_cell.angle_alpha   90.00
_cell.angle_beta   90.00
_cell.angle_gamma   90.00
#
_symmetry.space_group_name_H-M   'P 1'
#
loop_
_entity.id
_entity.type
_entity.pdbx_description
1 polymer ?
#
loop_
_entity_poly.entity_id
_entity_poly.type
_entity_poly.pdbx_seq_one_letter_code
_entity_poly.pdbx_strand_id
1 'polypeptide(L)'
;MAARFDKSSDTSVRPGGSPRPDAPRRRRSVDHSVYVVLDPSASNGRPLTEIARAAVAGGATLLQYRDKHASTGAMVATTRALIAALAGSGVPLVVNDRIDVALAAGADGAHVGQDDMAVADARRLLGPGAIIGLSLNSVAEAEAAELDLLDYVCGQCAFATASKADAPPPIGVAGIAEIAATVRRRAPSMPVGAISGITADTAGTVIAAGLDGVAVISAVCAAPDPEAATRALRRAVDAARPKASA
;
A
#
# COMPACT_ATOMS: atom_id res chain seq x y z
N MET A 1 -48.89 -8.27 47.90
CA MET A 1 -48.83 -7.18 46.91
C MET A 1 -47.65 -7.50 45.96
N ALA A 2 -47.92 -8.16 44.82
CA ALA A 2 -46.94 -8.68 43.91
C ALA A 2 -46.88 -7.76 42.69
N ALA A 3 -45.74 -7.15 42.44
CA ALA A 3 -45.48 -6.32 41.28
C ALA A 3 -45.19 -7.22 40.06
N ARG A 4 -46.00 -7.09 39.02
CA ARG A 4 -45.79 -7.71 37.69
C ARG A 4 -44.75 -6.91 36.93
N PHE A 5 -43.66 -7.57 36.52
CA PHE A 5 -42.74 -7.03 35.52
C PHE A 5 -43.31 -7.34 34.14
N ASP A 6 -43.63 -6.31 33.41
CA ASP A 6 -43.98 -6.37 31.99
C ASP A 6 -42.71 -6.56 31.13
N LYS A 7 -42.64 -7.65 30.33
CA LYS A 7 -41.59 -7.93 29.35
C LYS A 7 -42.19 -7.73 27.99
N SER A 8 -42.05 -6.53 27.43
CA SER A 8 -42.22 -6.31 25.99
C SER A 8 -41.27 -5.21 25.51
N SER A 9 -40.10 -5.63 25.13
CA SER A 9 -39.29 -4.88 24.16
C SER A 9 -38.64 -5.89 23.19
N ASP A 10 -39.39 -6.14 22.14
CA ASP A 10 -38.92 -6.85 20.95
C ASP A 10 -37.85 -5.97 20.25
N THR A 11 -36.58 -6.23 20.50
CA THR A 11 -35.48 -5.71 19.71
C THR A 11 -35.07 -6.78 18.69
N SER A 12 -35.84 -6.86 17.60
CA SER A 12 -35.42 -7.63 16.42
C SER A 12 -34.16 -6.97 15.80
N VAL A 13 -33.00 -7.38 16.25
CA VAL A 13 -31.74 -7.15 15.55
C VAL A 13 -31.83 -7.91 14.23
N ARG A 14 -32.02 -7.18 13.13
CA ARG A 14 -31.93 -7.76 11.78
C ARG A 14 -30.49 -8.27 11.62
N PRO A 15 -30.29 -9.57 11.34
CA PRO A 15 -28.95 -10.06 10.98
C PRO A 15 -28.53 -9.32 9.72
N GLY A 16 -27.41 -8.59 9.80
CA GLY A 16 -26.76 -7.98 8.65
C GLY A 16 -26.57 -9.06 7.59
N GLY A 17 -27.22 -8.91 6.43
CA GLY A 17 -27.09 -9.86 5.34
C GLY A 17 -25.63 -9.96 4.92
N SER A 18 -25.09 -11.18 4.96
CA SER A 18 -23.78 -11.48 4.37
C SER A 18 -23.78 -11.00 2.91
N PRO A 19 -22.75 -10.31 2.44
CA PRO A 19 -22.69 -9.89 1.04
C PRO A 19 -22.77 -11.13 0.15
N ARG A 20 -23.61 -11.06 -0.89
CA ARG A 20 -23.74 -12.12 -1.88
C ARG A 20 -22.39 -12.38 -2.53
N PRO A 21 -21.89 -13.63 -2.61
CA PRO A 21 -20.58 -13.97 -3.16
C PRO A 21 -20.41 -13.71 -4.66
N ASP A 22 -21.46 -13.36 -5.41
CA ASP A 22 -21.50 -13.38 -6.88
C ASP A 22 -21.50 -12.01 -7.58
N ALA A 23 -21.41 -10.89 -6.85
CA ALA A 23 -21.26 -9.61 -7.52
C ALA A 23 -19.78 -9.41 -7.92
N PRO A 24 -19.46 -9.10 -9.21
CA PRO A 24 -18.08 -8.84 -9.60
C PRO A 24 -17.53 -7.69 -8.76
N ARG A 25 -16.40 -7.97 -8.08
CA ARG A 25 -15.73 -6.98 -7.25
C ARG A 25 -15.31 -5.80 -8.12
N ARG A 26 -15.75 -4.58 -7.79
CA ARG A 26 -15.16 -3.38 -8.37
C ARG A 26 -13.81 -3.13 -7.67
N ARG A 27 -12.71 -3.28 -8.40
CA ARG A 27 -11.37 -2.90 -7.93
C ARG A 27 -11.38 -1.43 -7.53
N ARG A 28 -10.78 -1.08 -6.37
CA ARG A 28 -10.53 0.33 -6.05
C ARG A 28 -9.50 0.88 -7.03
N SER A 29 -9.75 2.05 -7.57
CA SER A 29 -8.72 2.78 -8.29
C SER A 29 -7.72 3.30 -7.24
N VAL A 30 -6.50 2.80 -7.26
CA VAL A 30 -5.42 3.22 -6.36
C VAL A 30 -4.40 3.99 -7.19
N ASP A 31 -4.24 5.28 -6.90
CA ASP A 31 -3.11 6.03 -7.41
C ASP A 31 -1.88 5.75 -6.53
N HIS A 32 -0.94 4.97 -7.05
CA HIS A 32 0.33 4.70 -6.37
C HIS A 32 1.53 5.33 -7.09
N SER A 33 1.29 6.45 -7.77
CA SER A 33 2.32 7.21 -8.50
C SER A 33 3.54 7.53 -7.66
N VAL A 34 3.30 8.01 -6.43
CA VAL A 34 4.32 8.24 -5.41
C VAL A 34 3.85 7.56 -4.12
N TYR A 35 4.40 6.40 -3.88
CA TYR A 35 4.06 5.53 -2.77
C TYR A 35 5.16 5.61 -1.70
N VAL A 36 4.84 6.12 -0.51
CA VAL A 36 5.82 6.27 0.58
C VAL A 36 5.56 5.22 1.65
N VAL A 37 6.57 4.40 1.92
CA VAL A 37 6.57 3.44 3.02
C VAL A 37 7.20 4.08 4.24
N LEU A 38 6.37 4.31 5.26
CA LEU A 38 6.74 4.89 6.55
C LEU A 38 7.34 3.80 7.43
N ASP A 39 8.64 3.81 7.62
CA ASP A 39 9.37 2.83 8.42
C ASP A 39 10.15 3.55 9.53
N PRO A 40 9.91 3.23 10.83
CA PRO A 40 10.62 3.86 11.95
C PRO A 40 12.13 3.70 11.86
N SER A 41 12.60 2.57 11.32
CA SER A 41 14.06 2.31 11.20
C SER A 41 14.76 3.28 10.25
N ALA A 42 14.01 3.88 9.31
CA ALA A 42 14.52 4.84 8.35
C ALA A 42 14.19 6.30 8.70
N SER A 43 13.50 6.56 9.82
CA SER A 43 12.96 7.89 10.14
C SER A 43 13.97 8.84 10.79
N ASN A 44 15.15 8.34 11.14
CA ASN A 44 16.16 9.10 11.92
C ASN A 44 15.57 9.70 13.21
N GLY A 45 14.62 8.98 13.86
CA GLY A 45 13.95 9.42 15.09
C GLY A 45 12.84 10.46 14.89
N ARG A 46 12.55 10.87 13.65
CA ARG A 46 11.45 11.79 13.36
C ARG A 46 10.11 11.05 13.51
N PRO A 47 9.08 11.66 14.13
CA PRO A 47 7.76 11.07 14.23
C PRO A 47 7.18 10.72 12.86
N LEU A 48 6.65 9.49 12.69
CA LEU A 48 6.08 9.04 11.42
C LEU A 48 4.89 9.90 10.97
N THR A 49 4.14 10.49 11.91
CA THR A 49 3.03 11.39 11.61
C THR A 49 3.48 12.71 10.97
N GLU A 50 4.68 13.20 11.31
CA GLU A 50 5.28 14.37 10.68
C GLU A 50 5.73 14.02 9.25
N ILE A 51 6.42 12.89 9.09
CA ILE A 51 6.85 12.40 7.76
C ILE A 51 5.63 12.17 6.86
N ALA A 52 4.55 11.57 7.40
CA ALA A 52 3.32 11.32 6.66
C ALA A 52 2.68 12.61 6.12
N ARG A 53 2.54 13.64 6.98
CA ARG A 53 2.01 14.95 6.55
C ARG A 53 2.90 15.62 5.50
N ALA A 54 4.21 15.61 5.71
CA ALA A 54 5.19 16.16 4.78
C ALA A 54 5.16 15.42 3.43
N ALA A 55 5.08 14.08 3.45
CA ALA A 55 4.96 13.29 2.23
C ALA A 55 3.69 13.63 1.44
N VAL A 56 2.55 13.75 2.11
CA VAL A 56 1.29 14.17 1.48
C VAL A 56 1.40 15.57 0.89
N ALA A 57 1.95 16.53 1.63
CA ALA A 57 2.19 17.89 1.14
C ALA A 57 3.14 17.92 -0.08
N GLY A 58 4.08 16.97 -0.15
CA GLY A 58 4.99 16.76 -1.27
C GLY A 58 4.37 16.02 -2.47
N GLY A 59 3.15 15.49 -2.35
CA GLY A 59 2.43 14.84 -3.44
C GLY A 59 2.48 13.31 -3.42
N ALA A 60 2.68 12.69 -2.24
CA ALA A 60 2.47 11.25 -2.08
C ALA A 60 1.00 10.90 -2.33
N THR A 61 0.77 9.78 -3.00
CA THR A 61 -0.57 9.32 -3.42
C THR A 61 -1.02 8.05 -2.69
N LEU A 62 -0.10 7.34 -2.05
CA LEU A 62 -0.35 6.18 -1.21
C LEU A 62 0.69 6.16 -0.09
N LEU A 63 0.27 5.84 1.12
CA LEU A 63 1.16 5.60 2.25
C LEU A 63 1.04 4.17 2.75
N GLN A 64 2.16 3.62 3.26
CA GLN A 64 2.19 2.34 3.95
C GLN A 64 2.89 2.52 5.30
N TYR A 65 2.31 1.98 6.37
CA TYR A 65 3.02 1.83 7.62
C TYR A 65 3.68 0.45 7.68
N ARG A 66 4.98 0.44 7.90
CA ARG A 66 5.80 -0.77 8.05
C ARG A 66 6.62 -0.68 9.32
N ASP A 67 6.48 -1.66 10.22
CA ASP A 67 7.34 -1.82 11.40
C ASP A 67 7.52 -3.32 11.67
N LYS A 68 8.74 -3.79 11.57
CA LYS A 68 9.09 -5.22 11.76
C LYS A 68 9.39 -5.57 13.22
N HIS A 69 9.40 -4.59 14.12
CA HIS A 69 9.87 -4.76 15.50
C HIS A 69 8.81 -4.41 16.55
N ALA A 70 7.84 -3.57 16.22
CA ALA A 70 6.83 -3.15 17.15
C ALA A 70 5.87 -4.28 17.55
N SER A 71 5.38 -4.23 18.79
CA SER A 71 4.30 -5.09 19.23
C SER A 71 2.99 -4.77 18.50
N THR A 72 2.07 -5.73 18.42
CA THR A 72 0.76 -5.52 17.77
C THR A 72 0.01 -4.30 18.33
N GLY A 73 -0.01 -4.13 19.67
CA GLY A 73 -0.66 -2.97 20.29
C GLY A 73 -0.03 -1.64 19.90
N ALA A 74 1.32 -1.58 19.84
CA ALA A 74 2.03 -0.39 19.38
C ALA A 74 1.76 -0.10 17.90
N MET A 75 1.73 -1.13 17.04
CA MET A 75 1.38 -0.97 15.62
C MET A 75 -0.05 -0.42 15.45
N VAL A 76 -1.02 -0.94 16.18
CA VAL A 76 -2.41 -0.43 16.13
C VAL A 76 -2.47 1.03 16.56
N ALA A 77 -1.78 1.40 17.66
CA ALA A 77 -1.74 2.78 18.14
C ALA A 77 -1.10 3.72 17.12
N THR A 78 0.05 3.34 16.53
CA THR A 78 0.73 4.13 15.50
C THR A 78 -0.12 4.26 14.24
N THR A 79 -0.76 3.17 13.79
CA THR A 79 -1.65 3.21 12.62
C THR A 79 -2.80 4.18 12.83
N ARG A 80 -3.43 4.18 14.01
CA ARG A 80 -4.49 5.14 14.35
C ARG A 80 -4.00 6.58 14.37
N ALA A 81 -2.80 6.81 14.91
CA ALA A 81 -2.19 8.15 14.90
C ALA A 81 -1.90 8.63 13.47
N LEU A 82 -1.45 7.74 12.58
CA LEU A 82 -1.24 8.05 11.17
C LEU A 82 -2.57 8.34 10.46
N ILE A 83 -3.62 7.55 10.68
CA ILE A 83 -4.96 7.82 10.13
C ILE A 83 -5.44 9.21 10.55
N ALA A 84 -5.31 9.54 11.84
CA ALA A 84 -5.67 10.86 12.35
C ALA A 84 -4.83 12.00 11.72
N ALA A 85 -3.53 11.75 11.50
CA ALA A 85 -2.63 12.71 10.87
C ALA A 85 -2.95 12.97 9.39
N LEU A 86 -3.56 11.99 8.72
CA LEU A 86 -3.92 12.01 7.29
C LEU A 86 -5.38 12.44 7.05
N ALA A 87 -6.15 12.70 8.11
CA ALA A 87 -7.55 13.07 7.98
C ALA A 87 -7.73 14.28 7.05
N GLY A 88 -8.64 14.15 6.08
CA GLY A 88 -8.95 15.18 5.08
C GLY A 88 -7.99 15.24 3.89
N SER A 89 -6.89 14.48 3.86
CA SER A 89 -5.95 14.47 2.73
C SER A 89 -6.46 13.69 1.51
N GLY A 90 -7.33 12.70 1.72
CA GLY A 90 -7.76 11.76 0.69
C GLY A 90 -6.70 10.71 0.30
N VAL A 91 -5.50 10.75 0.91
CA VAL A 91 -4.42 9.79 0.64
C VAL A 91 -4.63 8.56 1.52
N PRO A 92 -4.78 7.35 0.94
CA PRO A 92 -5.01 6.14 1.69
C PRO A 92 -3.75 5.67 2.44
N LEU A 93 -3.99 4.99 3.57
CA LEU A 93 -2.97 4.33 4.38
C LEU A 93 -3.21 2.82 4.39
N VAL A 94 -2.22 2.05 3.97
CA VAL A 94 -2.20 0.59 4.10
C VAL A 94 -1.18 0.14 5.15
N VAL A 95 -1.38 -1.05 5.73
CA VAL A 95 -0.45 -1.64 6.70
C VAL A 95 0.33 -2.77 6.04
N ASN A 96 1.63 -2.82 6.30
CA ASN A 96 2.50 -3.88 5.78
C ASN A 96 2.27 -5.19 6.53
N ASP A 97 2.01 -6.31 5.83
CA ASP A 97 1.87 -7.70 6.27
C ASP A 97 0.73 -7.97 7.28
N ARG A 98 0.46 -7.06 8.18
CA ARG A 98 -0.38 -7.25 9.37
C ARG A 98 -1.84 -6.90 9.11
N ILE A 99 -2.59 -7.88 8.60
CA ILE A 99 -4.04 -7.78 8.34
C ILE A 99 -4.83 -7.50 9.62
N ASP A 100 -4.43 -8.11 10.73
CA ASP A 100 -5.02 -7.92 12.05
C ASP A 100 -4.88 -6.46 12.54
N VAL A 101 -3.71 -5.85 12.32
CA VAL A 101 -3.46 -4.44 12.64
C VAL A 101 -4.29 -3.52 11.75
N ALA A 102 -4.36 -3.79 10.45
CA ALA A 102 -5.16 -3.01 9.51
C ALA A 102 -6.64 -3.00 9.92
N LEU A 103 -7.20 -4.17 10.26
CA LEU A 103 -8.57 -4.30 10.76
C LEU A 103 -8.78 -3.56 12.09
N ALA A 104 -7.92 -3.82 13.08
CA ALA A 104 -8.06 -3.26 14.42
C ALA A 104 -7.91 -1.73 14.45
N ALA A 105 -7.09 -1.17 13.56
CA ALA A 105 -6.87 0.28 13.50
C ALA A 105 -7.85 1.00 12.57
N GLY A 106 -8.49 0.30 11.62
CA GLY A 106 -9.35 0.88 10.60
C GLY A 106 -8.58 1.51 9.44
N ALA A 107 -7.43 0.92 9.05
CA ALA A 107 -6.68 1.35 7.88
C ALA A 107 -7.44 1.06 6.58
N ASP A 108 -7.07 1.73 5.49
CA ASP A 108 -7.69 1.53 4.17
C ASP A 108 -7.44 0.14 3.58
N GLY A 109 -6.44 -0.58 4.09
CA GLY A 109 -6.12 -1.93 3.64
C GLY A 109 -4.74 -2.41 4.08
N ALA A 110 -4.17 -3.33 3.32
CA ALA A 110 -2.87 -3.91 3.61
C ALA A 110 -2.05 -4.17 2.34
N HIS A 111 -0.74 -4.29 2.52
CA HIS A 111 0.20 -4.75 1.51
C HIS A 111 0.91 -6.00 2.03
N VAL A 112 0.89 -7.08 1.25
CA VAL A 112 1.48 -8.37 1.64
C VAL A 112 2.59 -8.79 0.69
N GLY A 113 3.51 -9.61 1.20
CA GLY A 113 4.52 -10.34 0.42
C GLY A 113 4.09 -11.78 0.14
N GLN A 114 5.02 -12.55 -0.44
CA GLN A 114 4.76 -13.96 -0.84
C GLN A 114 4.67 -14.92 0.35
N ASP A 115 5.37 -14.61 1.45
CA ASP A 115 5.42 -15.43 2.67
C ASP A 115 4.42 -14.97 3.75
N ASP A 116 3.63 -13.93 3.44
CA ASP A 116 2.63 -13.39 4.35
C ASP A 116 1.27 -14.12 4.18
N MET A 117 0.21 -13.54 4.75
CA MET A 117 -1.15 -14.08 4.59
C MET A 117 -1.54 -14.13 3.12
N ALA A 118 -2.08 -15.27 2.67
CA ALA A 118 -2.57 -15.43 1.31
C ALA A 118 -3.57 -14.34 0.93
N VAL A 119 -3.48 -13.84 -0.31
CA VAL A 119 -4.32 -12.74 -0.80
C VAL A 119 -5.81 -13.03 -0.66
N ALA A 120 -6.23 -14.27 -0.91
CA ALA A 120 -7.62 -14.70 -0.74
C ALA A 120 -8.11 -14.56 0.71
N ASP A 121 -7.28 -14.96 1.69
CA ASP A 121 -7.61 -14.81 3.10
C ASP A 121 -7.60 -13.35 3.56
N ALA A 122 -6.61 -12.57 3.12
CA ALA A 122 -6.55 -11.13 3.38
C ALA A 122 -7.81 -10.43 2.84
N ARG A 123 -8.23 -10.77 1.62
CA ARG A 123 -9.45 -10.21 1.01
C ARG A 123 -10.70 -10.63 1.76
N ARG A 124 -10.80 -11.89 2.18
CA ARG A 124 -11.93 -12.38 2.98
C ARG A 124 -12.05 -11.64 4.32
N LEU A 125 -10.93 -11.37 4.97
CA LEU A 125 -10.89 -10.70 6.27
C LEU A 125 -11.15 -9.20 6.16
N LEU A 126 -10.47 -8.51 5.25
CA LEU A 126 -10.58 -7.05 5.07
C LEU A 126 -11.86 -6.64 4.34
N GLY A 127 -12.50 -7.57 3.63
CA GLY A 127 -13.70 -7.31 2.84
C GLY A 127 -13.42 -6.70 1.46
N PRO A 128 -14.48 -6.55 0.63
CA PRO A 128 -14.34 -6.17 -0.78
C PRO A 128 -13.91 -4.72 -1.01
N GLY A 129 -14.11 -3.85 -0.03
CA GLY A 129 -13.79 -2.42 -0.13
C GLY A 129 -12.37 -2.04 0.29
N ALA A 130 -11.59 -2.96 0.89
CA ALA A 130 -10.23 -2.67 1.32
C ALA A 130 -9.26 -2.63 0.14
N ILE A 131 -8.17 -1.89 0.29
CA ILE A 131 -7.04 -1.89 -0.64
C ILE A 131 -6.13 -3.07 -0.29
N ILE A 132 -5.82 -3.95 -1.25
CA ILE A 132 -4.81 -5.01 -1.08
C ILE A 132 -3.78 -4.90 -2.18
N GLY A 133 -2.53 -4.71 -1.75
CA GLY A 133 -1.35 -4.75 -2.61
C GLY A 133 -0.54 -6.01 -2.41
N LEU A 134 0.19 -6.45 -3.44
CA LEU A 134 1.07 -7.61 -3.39
C LEU A 134 2.46 -7.25 -3.92
N SER A 135 3.49 -7.68 -3.19
CA SER A 135 4.88 -7.65 -3.67
C SER A 135 5.14 -8.81 -4.64
N LEU A 136 5.82 -8.51 -5.75
CA LEU A 136 6.26 -9.50 -6.74
C LEU A 136 7.78 -9.41 -6.95
N ASN A 137 8.46 -10.56 -6.91
CA ASN A 137 9.92 -10.65 -7.07
C ASN A 137 10.33 -11.30 -8.40
N SER A 138 9.39 -11.94 -9.09
CA SER A 138 9.66 -12.70 -10.31
C SER A 138 8.46 -12.75 -11.25
N VAL A 139 8.73 -13.10 -12.50
CA VAL A 139 7.69 -13.37 -13.51
C VAL A 139 6.83 -14.58 -13.09
N ALA A 140 7.41 -15.58 -12.45
CA ALA A 140 6.66 -16.75 -11.97
C ALA A 140 5.62 -16.36 -10.91
N GLU A 141 5.98 -15.48 -9.96
CA GLU A 141 5.04 -14.94 -9.00
C GLU A 141 3.94 -14.10 -9.68
N ALA A 142 4.30 -13.32 -10.70
CA ALA A 142 3.32 -12.56 -11.48
C ALA A 142 2.34 -13.46 -12.25
N GLU A 143 2.80 -14.61 -12.74
CA GLU A 143 1.91 -15.61 -13.39
C GLU A 143 1.00 -16.32 -12.37
N ALA A 144 1.46 -16.56 -11.14
CA ALA A 144 0.70 -17.24 -10.11
C ALA A 144 -0.27 -16.33 -9.34
N ALA A 145 -0.08 -15.01 -9.37
CA ALA A 145 -0.83 -14.07 -8.55
C ALA A 145 -2.34 -14.07 -8.83
N GLU A 146 -3.15 -14.00 -7.76
CA GLU A 146 -4.63 -13.86 -7.81
C GLU A 146 -5.03 -12.41 -8.06
N LEU A 147 -4.73 -11.90 -9.28
CA LEU A 147 -4.85 -10.48 -9.63
C LEU A 147 -6.27 -9.92 -9.42
N ASP A 148 -7.31 -10.73 -9.53
CA ASP A 148 -8.70 -10.30 -9.33
C ASP A 148 -9.00 -9.90 -7.87
N LEU A 149 -8.20 -10.36 -6.93
CA LEU A 149 -8.32 -10.04 -5.51
C LEU A 149 -7.48 -8.83 -5.09
N LEU A 150 -6.63 -8.31 -5.98
CA LEU A 150 -5.69 -7.23 -5.74
C LEU A 150 -6.19 -5.88 -6.28
N ASP A 151 -5.67 -4.79 -5.72
CA ASP A 151 -5.91 -3.43 -6.20
C ASP A 151 -4.67 -2.84 -6.88
N TYR A 152 -3.46 -3.30 -6.51
CA TYR A 152 -2.19 -2.97 -7.15
C TYR A 152 -1.14 -4.05 -6.86
N VAL A 153 -0.07 -4.06 -7.63
CA VAL A 153 1.13 -4.85 -7.36
C VAL A 153 2.38 -3.98 -7.37
N CYS A 154 3.42 -4.43 -6.69
CA CYS A 154 4.69 -3.72 -6.60
C CYS A 154 5.85 -4.68 -6.87
N GLY A 155 6.57 -4.50 -7.97
CA GLY A 155 7.78 -5.24 -8.28
C GLY A 155 8.91 -4.83 -7.33
N GLN A 156 9.58 -5.81 -6.71
CA GLN A 156 10.69 -5.57 -5.81
C GLN A 156 12.04 -5.59 -6.53
N CYS A 157 13.07 -5.07 -5.86
CA CYS A 157 14.47 -5.17 -6.30
C CYS A 157 14.80 -4.42 -7.60
N ALA A 158 14.22 -3.21 -7.79
CA ALA A 158 14.57 -2.35 -8.92
C ALA A 158 16.07 -1.98 -8.90
N PHE A 159 16.59 -1.59 -7.74
CA PHE A 159 17.99 -1.27 -7.50
C PHE A 159 18.46 -1.87 -6.17
N ALA A 160 19.77 -1.88 -5.94
CA ALA A 160 20.32 -2.25 -4.63
C ALA A 160 19.77 -1.33 -3.52
N THR A 161 19.47 -1.88 -2.36
CA THR A 161 18.91 -1.14 -1.23
C THR A 161 19.48 -1.63 0.10
N ALA A 162 19.68 -0.70 1.03
CA ALA A 162 20.01 -1.00 2.42
C ALA A 162 18.75 -0.96 3.34
N SER A 163 17.58 -0.58 2.82
CA SER A 163 16.37 -0.40 3.63
C SER A 163 15.69 -1.71 4.02
N LYS A 164 16.10 -2.86 3.45
CA LYS A 164 15.66 -4.21 3.82
C LYS A 164 16.89 -5.09 3.93
N ALA A 165 17.16 -5.64 5.12
CA ALA A 165 18.34 -6.48 5.36
C ALA A 165 18.30 -7.81 4.58
N ASP A 166 17.11 -8.27 4.24
CA ASP A 166 16.79 -9.53 3.54
C ASP A 166 16.40 -9.33 2.07
N ALA A 167 16.69 -8.15 1.50
CA ALA A 167 16.38 -7.88 0.10
C ALA A 167 17.15 -8.84 -0.83
N PRO A 168 16.48 -9.53 -1.77
CA PRO A 168 17.16 -10.33 -2.77
C PRO A 168 17.99 -9.44 -3.72
N PRO A 169 18.92 -10.03 -4.49
CA PRO A 169 19.68 -9.28 -5.48
C PRO A 169 18.78 -8.50 -6.43
N PRO A 170 19.18 -7.27 -6.86
CA PRO A 170 18.36 -6.47 -7.75
C PRO A 170 18.19 -7.18 -9.11
N ILE A 171 16.93 -7.24 -9.58
CA ILE A 171 16.60 -7.74 -10.92
C ILE A 171 16.66 -6.63 -11.97
N GLY A 172 16.85 -5.40 -11.52
CA GLY A 172 16.93 -4.22 -12.36
C GLY A 172 15.59 -3.77 -12.93
N VAL A 173 15.62 -2.62 -13.59
CA VAL A 173 14.41 -2.05 -14.21
C VAL A 173 13.85 -2.95 -15.31
N ALA A 174 14.70 -3.65 -16.05
CA ALA A 174 14.28 -4.60 -17.10
C ALA A 174 13.45 -5.76 -16.50
N GLY A 175 13.94 -6.39 -15.44
CA GLY A 175 13.19 -7.48 -14.76
C GLY A 175 11.87 -7.01 -14.19
N ILE A 176 11.81 -5.80 -13.63
CA ILE A 176 10.54 -5.21 -13.17
C ILE A 176 9.59 -4.96 -14.36
N ALA A 177 10.09 -4.49 -15.50
CA ALA A 177 9.27 -4.30 -16.69
C ALA A 177 8.68 -5.62 -17.22
N GLU A 178 9.42 -6.73 -17.14
CA GLU A 178 8.91 -8.07 -17.50
C GLU A 178 7.78 -8.51 -16.55
N ILE A 179 7.92 -8.28 -15.25
CA ILE A 179 6.86 -8.51 -14.25
C ILE A 179 5.63 -7.68 -14.63
N ALA A 180 5.80 -6.38 -14.92
CA ALA A 180 4.70 -5.49 -15.28
C ALA A 180 4.01 -5.94 -16.58
N ALA A 181 4.75 -6.33 -17.58
CA ALA A 181 4.20 -6.86 -18.83
C ALA A 181 3.38 -8.13 -18.58
N THR A 182 3.87 -9.03 -17.73
CA THR A 182 3.16 -10.26 -17.34
C THR A 182 1.85 -9.96 -16.63
N VAL A 183 1.87 -9.07 -15.66
CA VAL A 183 0.66 -8.63 -14.94
C VAL A 183 -0.35 -8.02 -15.90
N ARG A 184 0.08 -7.15 -16.82
CA ARG A 184 -0.83 -6.47 -17.76
C ARG A 184 -1.45 -7.38 -18.81
N ARG A 185 -0.76 -8.46 -19.23
CA ARG A 185 -1.38 -9.48 -20.09
C ARG A 185 -2.58 -10.14 -19.42
N ARG A 186 -2.56 -10.32 -18.09
CA ARG A 186 -3.61 -10.97 -17.31
C ARG A 186 -4.65 -9.99 -16.76
N ALA A 187 -4.24 -8.78 -16.43
CA ALA A 187 -5.07 -7.72 -15.87
C ALA A 187 -4.62 -6.35 -16.41
N PRO A 188 -5.10 -5.93 -17.62
CA PRO A 188 -4.61 -4.73 -18.32
C PRO A 188 -4.68 -3.43 -17.53
N SER A 189 -5.65 -3.31 -16.61
CA SER A 189 -5.85 -2.12 -15.77
C SER A 189 -5.21 -2.23 -14.38
N MET A 190 -4.42 -3.29 -14.10
CA MET A 190 -3.73 -3.44 -12.81
C MET A 190 -2.62 -2.41 -12.69
N PRO A 191 -2.64 -1.54 -11.67
CA PRO A 191 -1.53 -0.66 -11.39
C PRO A 191 -0.29 -1.47 -10.97
N VAL A 192 0.87 -1.19 -11.59
CA VAL A 192 2.15 -1.85 -11.31
C VAL A 192 3.18 -0.81 -10.92
N GLY A 193 3.63 -0.83 -9.67
CA GLY A 193 4.73 -0.01 -9.19
C GLY A 193 6.03 -0.76 -9.04
N ALA A 194 7.09 -0.06 -8.66
CA ALA A 194 8.38 -0.65 -8.31
C ALA A 194 8.91 -0.07 -7.00
N ILE A 195 9.69 -0.89 -6.28
CA ILE A 195 10.38 -0.50 -5.04
C ILE A 195 11.83 -0.98 -5.06
N SER A 196 12.60 -0.52 -4.12
CA SER A 196 14.01 -0.80 -3.80
C SER A 196 14.98 0.12 -4.49
N GLY A 197 15.68 0.93 -3.68
CA GLY A 197 16.77 1.81 -4.11
C GLY A 197 16.34 2.95 -5.05
N ILE A 198 15.06 3.24 -5.15
CA ILE A 198 14.54 4.31 -6.03
C ILE A 198 14.71 5.66 -5.35
N THR A 199 15.21 6.63 -6.11
CA THR A 199 15.38 8.04 -5.75
C THR A 199 14.70 8.94 -6.79
N ALA A 200 14.67 10.24 -6.56
CA ALA A 200 14.15 11.19 -7.55
C ALA A 200 14.91 11.12 -8.89
N ASP A 201 16.22 10.82 -8.85
CA ASP A 201 17.05 10.72 -10.05
C ASP A 201 16.75 9.47 -10.89
N THR A 202 16.32 8.37 -10.23
CA THR A 202 16.05 7.08 -10.89
C THR A 202 14.56 6.84 -11.15
N ALA A 203 13.66 7.56 -10.51
CA ALA A 203 12.22 7.39 -10.66
C ALA A 203 11.74 7.52 -12.11
N GLY A 204 12.30 8.49 -12.86
CA GLY A 204 11.97 8.69 -14.27
C GLY A 204 12.29 7.46 -15.14
N THR A 205 13.40 6.77 -14.88
CA THR A 205 13.78 5.55 -15.60
C THR A 205 12.78 4.42 -15.34
N VAL A 206 12.29 4.29 -14.10
CA VAL A 206 11.27 3.30 -13.73
C VAL A 206 9.95 3.57 -14.48
N ILE A 207 9.49 4.80 -14.49
CA ILE A 207 8.26 5.19 -15.20
C ILE A 207 8.41 5.01 -16.73
N ALA A 208 9.56 5.40 -17.30
CA ALA A 208 9.84 5.23 -18.72
C ALA A 208 9.87 3.76 -19.16
N ALA A 209 10.19 2.83 -18.25
CA ALA A 209 10.08 1.38 -18.47
C ALA A 209 8.62 0.86 -18.44
N GLY A 210 7.65 1.74 -18.29
CA GLY A 210 6.24 1.41 -18.37
C GLY A 210 5.57 1.11 -17.01
N LEU A 211 6.18 1.46 -15.88
CA LEU A 211 5.56 1.33 -14.56
C LEU A 211 4.63 2.52 -14.26
N ASP A 212 3.62 2.31 -13.39
CA ASP A 212 2.63 3.35 -13.06
C ASP A 212 3.07 4.21 -11.87
N GLY A 213 4.03 3.74 -11.06
CA GLY A 213 4.50 4.47 -9.90
C GLY A 213 5.76 3.91 -9.27
N VAL A 214 6.25 4.62 -8.27
CA VAL A 214 7.44 4.28 -7.50
C VAL A 214 7.13 4.24 -6.02
N ALA A 215 7.65 3.22 -5.32
CA ALA A 215 7.58 3.12 -3.87
C ALA A 215 8.97 3.37 -3.26
N VAL A 216 9.01 4.12 -2.17
CA VAL A 216 10.26 4.51 -1.52
C VAL A 216 10.14 4.43 0.01
N ILE A 217 11.25 4.15 0.67
CA ILE A 217 11.40 4.21 2.14
C ILE A 217 12.34 5.36 2.48
N SER A 218 13.64 5.10 2.47
CA SER A 218 14.69 6.03 2.95
C SER A 218 14.78 7.31 2.13
N ALA A 219 14.47 7.28 0.84
CA ALA A 219 14.48 8.48 -0.01
C ALA A 219 13.55 9.59 0.51
N VAL A 220 12.54 9.25 1.31
CA VAL A 220 11.65 10.21 1.98
C VAL A 220 11.85 10.18 3.49
N CYS A 221 11.79 9.00 4.12
CA CYS A 221 11.83 8.92 5.59
C CYS A 221 13.14 9.44 6.20
N ALA A 222 14.28 9.20 5.55
CA ALA A 222 15.59 9.65 6.01
C ALA A 222 15.96 11.04 5.48
N ALA A 223 15.17 11.63 4.60
CA ALA A 223 15.48 12.93 4.00
C ALA A 223 15.47 14.04 5.06
N PRO A 224 16.38 15.03 4.98
CA PRO A 224 16.33 16.21 5.83
C PRO A 224 14.98 16.94 5.73
N ASP A 225 14.42 17.02 4.53
CA ASP A 225 13.10 17.57 4.23
C ASP A 225 12.27 16.54 3.44
N PRO A 226 11.39 15.76 4.11
CA PRO A 226 10.55 14.75 3.46
C PRO A 226 9.55 15.33 2.45
N GLU A 227 9.08 16.56 2.64
CA GLU A 227 8.18 17.22 1.71
C GLU A 227 8.91 17.55 0.40
N ALA A 228 10.07 18.18 0.47
CA ALA A 228 10.88 18.49 -0.70
C ALA A 228 11.32 17.21 -1.45
N ALA A 229 11.71 16.16 -0.71
CA ALA A 229 12.08 14.87 -1.29
C ALA A 229 10.89 14.20 -2.03
N THR A 230 9.71 14.21 -1.42
CA THR A 230 8.50 13.67 -2.05
C THR A 230 8.10 14.49 -3.28
N ARG A 231 8.20 15.80 -3.20
CA ARG A 231 7.92 16.70 -4.34
C ARG A 231 8.89 16.48 -5.50
N ALA A 232 10.16 16.20 -5.22
CA ALA A 232 11.13 15.84 -6.25
C ALA A 232 10.78 14.52 -6.94
N LEU A 233 10.41 13.49 -6.18
CA LEU A 233 9.90 12.21 -6.73
C LEU A 233 8.66 12.43 -7.58
N ARG A 234 7.67 13.20 -7.10
CA ARG A 234 6.46 13.51 -7.84
C ARG A 234 6.75 14.17 -9.19
N ARG A 235 7.64 15.17 -9.22
CA ARG A 235 8.06 15.82 -10.48
C ARG A 235 8.74 14.84 -11.43
N ALA A 236 9.61 13.98 -10.94
CA ALA A 236 10.30 12.99 -11.76
C ALA A 236 9.31 11.97 -12.38
N VAL A 237 8.33 11.51 -11.60
CA VAL A 237 7.27 10.61 -12.06
C VAL A 237 6.41 11.30 -13.12
N ASP A 238 5.94 12.52 -12.87
CA ASP A 238 5.07 13.26 -13.79
C ASP A 238 5.79 13.60 -15.10
N ALA A 239 7.07 13.98 -15.04
CA ALA A 239 7.87 14.32 -16.21
C ALA A 239 8.11 13.13 -17.14
N ALA A 240 8.18 11.90 -16.58
CA ALA A 240 8.47 10.68 -17.34
C ALA A 240 7.21 9.97 -17.87
N ARG A 241 6.01 10.40 -17.43
CA ARG A 241 4.75 9.84 -17.94
C ARG A 241 4.51 10.25 -19.39
N PRO A 242 4.01 9.33 -20.23
CA PRO A 242 3.56 9.70 -21.58
C PRO A 242 2.54 10.83 -21.46
N LYS A 243 2.74 11.90 -22.24
CA LYS A 243 1.70 12.95 -22.36
C LYS A 243 0.47 12.29 -22.99
N ALA A 244 -0.70 12.47 -22.36
CA ALA A 244 -1.94 12.05 -23.00
C ALA A 244 -1.99 12.67 -24.40
N SER A 245 -2.11 11.83 -25.43
CA SER A 245 -2.31 12.31 -26.79
C SER A 245 -3.63 13.07 -26.79
N ALA A 246 -3.57 14.36 -27.15
CA ALA A 246 -4.72 15.27 -27.24
C ALA A 246 -5.66 14.82 -28.35
#